data_ab10fda8880696efb01c07e989f18be2
#
_entry.id   ab10fda8880696efb01c07e989f18be2
#
_cell.length_a   1.000
_cell.length_b   1.000
_cell.length_c   1.000
_cell.angle_alpha   90.00
_cell.angle_beta   90.00
_cell.angle_gamma   90.00
#
_symmetry.space_group_name_H-M   'P 1'
#
loop_
_entity.id
_entity.type
_entity.pdbx_description
1 polymer ?
#
loop_
_entity_poly.entity_id
_entity_poly.type
_entity_poly.pdbx_seq_one_letter_code
_entity_poly.pdbx_strand_id
1 'polypeptide(L)'
;MKLKIAVPSKGRISDPSISILEKAGLGLKDNANRKLISATFNKDIDVMFARASDIPKFVEDEIVDMGITGVDLINESEANVKELVDLSFGQTKLVLASPEDSTINSIDDLTSDMVVATEFPTLTKKYLEEHGLTSKIIT
;
A
#
# COMPACT_ATOMS: atom_id res chain seq x y z
N MET A 1 -10.80 -22.77 12.96
CA MET A 1 -10.77 -21.60 12.04
C MET A 1 -9.32 -21.25 11.79
N LYS A 2 -8.94 -20.98 10.54
CA LYS A 2 -7.56 -20.60 10.22
C LYS A 2 -7.45 -19.08 10.10
N LEU A 3 -6.43 -18.53 10.68
CA LEU A 3 -6.07 -17.12 10.49
C LEU A 3 -5.49 -16.91 9.10
N LYS A 4 -5.93 -15.87 8.39
CA LYS A 4 -5.44 -15.50 7.06
C LYS A 4 -4.67 -14.22 7.12
N ILE A 5 -3.45 -14.22 6.57
CA ILE A 5 -2.60 -13.04 6.46
C ILE A 5 -2.44 -12.69 4.98
N ALA A 6 -2.87 -11.49 4.57
CA ALA A 6 -2.62 -11.01 3.23
C ALA A 6 -1.22 -10.40 3.09
N VAL A 7 -0.53 -10.74 2.01
CA VAL A 7 0.78 -10.17 1.66
C VAL A 7 0.81 -9.73 0.20
N PRO A 8 1.62 -8.73 -0.16
CA PRO A 8 1.75 -8.30 -1.54
C PRO A 8 2.27 -9.42 -2.45
N SER A 9 1.57 -9.67 -3.55
CA SER A 9 1.96 -10.68 -4.55
C SER A 9 3.15 -10.26 -5.41
N LYS A 10 3.45 -8.96 -5.47
CA LYS A 10 4.55 -8.38 -6.24
C LYS A 10 4.91 -6.98 -5.73
N GLY A 11 5.99 -6.42 -6.25
CA GLY A 11 6.47 -5.10 -5.88
C GLY A 11 7.50 -5.12 -4.76
N ARG A 12 7.97 -3.95 -4.35
CA ARG A 12 9.12 -3.78 -3.44
C ARG A 12 8.93 -4.38 -2.05
N ILE A 13 7.70 -4.46 -1.57
CA ILE A 13 7.39 -5.00 -0.24
C ILE A 13 6.99 -6.48 -0.26
N SER A 14 6.95 -7.14 -1.43
CA SER A 14 6.59 -8.56 -1.54
C SER A 14 7.63 -9.46 -0.88
N ASP A 15 8.88 -9.42 -1.36
CA ASP A 15 9.96 -10.28 -0.85
C ASP A 15 10.26 -10.02 0.64
N PRO A 16 10.35 -8.76 1.12
CA PRO A 16 10.51 -8.49 2.54
C PRO A 16 9.36 -9.04 3.39
N SER A 17 8.12 -9.01 2.91
CA SER A 17 6.95 -9.57 3.62
C SER A 17 7.06 -11.07 3.76
N ILE A 18 7.43 -11.78 2.71
CA ILE A 18 7.66 -13.23 2.75
C ILE A 18 8.82 -13.56 3.71
N SER A 19 9.92 -12.83 3.61
CA SER A 19 11.09 -13.03 4.46
C SER A 19 10.77 -12.87 5.95
N ILE A 20 9.96 -11.88 6.34
CA ILE A 20 9.60 -11.69 7.74
C ILE A 20 8.68 -12.81 8.24
N LEU A 21 7.77 -13.31 7.41
CA LEU A 21 6.93 -14.47 7.75
C LEU A 21 7.78 -15.73 7.93
N GLU A 22 8.76 -15.98 7.07
CA GLU A 22 9.69 -17.10 7.19
C GLU A 22 10.50 -17.02 8.50
N LYS A 23 11.04 -15.84 8.83
CA LYS A 23 11.75 -15.60 10.09
C LYS A 23 10.86 -15.78 11.33
N ALA A 24 9.56 -15.53 11.19
CA ALA A 24 8.56 -15.77 12.24
C ALA A 24 8.10 -17.25 12.32
N GLY A 25 8.70 -18.16 11.54
CA GLY A 25 8.31 -19.58 11.51
C GLY A 25 7.07 -19.88 10.69
N LEU A 26 6.58 -18.93 9.88
CA LEU A 26 5.43 -19.05 8.99
C LEU A 26 5.85 -19.29 7.54
N GLY A 27 6.91 -20.07 7.30
CA GLY A 27 7.35 -20.42 5.97
C GLY A 27 6.25 -21.08 5.14
N LEU A 28 6.23 -20.82 3.84
CA LEU A 28 5.24 -21.35 2.92
C LEU A 28 5.56 -22.80 2.56
N LYS A 29 4.55 -23.66 2.55
CA LYS A 29 4.70 -25.09 2.18
C LYS A 29 4.91 -25.32 0.68
N ASP A 30 4.36 -24.40 -0.14
CA ASP A 30 4.42 -24.49 -1.59
C ASP A 30 5.20 -23.31 -2.18
N ASN A 31 5.80 -23.51 -3.35
CA ASN A 31 6.34 -22.38 -4.12
C ASN A 31 5.19 -21.44 -4.52
N ALA A 32 5.07 -20.36 -3.79
CA ALA A 32 3.93 -19.44 -3.76
C ALA A 32 3.65 -18.68 -5.07
N ASN A 33 4.49 -18.80 -6.08
CA ASN A 33 4.47 -17.95 -7.28
C ASN A 33 3.21 -18.04 -8.15
N ARG A 34 2.24 -18.92 -7.82
CA ARG A 34 1.03 -19.11 -8.67
C ARG A 34 -0.27 -19.35 -7.91
N LYS A 35 -0.27 -19.39 -6.58
CA LYS A 35 -1.51 -19.64 -5.80
C LYS A 35 -1.97 -18.38 -5.09
N LEU A 36 -3.26 -18.10 -5.16
CA LEU A 36 -3.88 -16.99 -4.42
C LEU A 36 -3.74 -17.19 -2.90
N ILE A 37 -3.86 -18.42 -2.44
CA ILE A 37 -3.74 -18.80 -1.03
C ILE A 37 -2.72 -19.93 -0.91
N SER A 38 -1.79 -19.79 0.01
CA SER A 38 -0.77 -20.78 0.34
C SER A 38 -0.83 -21.15 1.82
N ALA A 39 -0.74 -22.45 2.11
CA ALA A 39 -0.61 -22.95 3.48
C ALA A 39 0.81 -22.66 4.00
N THR A 40 0.89 -22.33 5.29
CA THR A 40 2.17 -22.21 5.99
C THR A 40 2.55 -23.51 6.71
N PHE A 41 3.76 -23.58 7.26
CA PHE A 41 4.13 -24.68 8.15
C PHE A 41 3.33 -24.67 9.46
N ASN A 42 2.72 -23.55 9.84
CA ASN A 42 1.72 -23.52 10.90
C ASN A 42 0.34 -23.89 10.31
N LYS A 43 -0.24 -24.99 10.78
CA LYS A 43 -1.54 -25.51 10.28
C LYS A 43 -2.72 -24.55 10.49
N ASP A 44 -2.60 -23.60 11.39
CA ASP A 44 -3.66 -22.68 11.79
C ASP A 44 -3.55 -21.32 11.07
N ILE A 45 -2.55 -21.16 10.17
CA ILE A 45 -2.30 -19.90 9.44
C ILE A 45 -2.13 -20.18 7.96
N ASP A 46 -2.89 -19.46 7.14
CA ASP A 46 -2.73 -19.41 5.68
C ASP A 46 -2.30 -18.00 5.25
N VAL A 47 -1.57 -17.91 4.16
CA VAL A 47 -1.15 -16.66 3.53
C VAL A 47 -1.90 -16.46 2.22
N MET A 48 -2.50 -15.28 2.06
CA MET A 48 -3.15 -14.85 0.83
C MET A 48 -2.29 -13.83 0.09
N PHE A 49 -2.05 -14.07 -1.20
CA PHE A 49 -1.33 -13.13 -2.06
C PHE A 49 -2.29 -12.19 -2.76
N ALA A 50 -2.09 -10.88 -2.60
CA ALA A 50 -2.95 -9.85 -3.16
C ALA A 50 -2.13 -8.66 -3.66
N ARG A 51 -2.76 -7.74 -4.39
CA ARG A 51 -2.16 -6.45 -4.67
C ARG A 51 -2.04 -5.66 -3.38
N ALA A 52 -0.92 -4.99 -3.15
CA ALA A 52 -0.71 -4.20 -1.94
C ALA A 52 -1.82 -3.15 -1.72
N SER A 53 -2.34 -2.56 -2.81
CA SER A 53 -3.45 -1.59 -2.80
C SER A 53 -4.79 -2.18 -2.34
N ASP A 54 -5.01 -3.48 -2.54
CA ASP A 54 -6.29 -4.12 -2.21
C ASP A 54 -6.32 -4.62 -0.75
N ILE A 55 -5.14 -4.85 -0.17
CA ILE A 55 -5.00 -5.43 1.18
C ILE A 55 -5.73 -4.62 2.25
N PRO A 56 -5.67 -3.27 2.31
CA PRO A 56 -6.41 -2.52 3.33
C PRO A 56 -7.91 -2.81 3.32
N LYS A 57 -8.51 -2.86 2.13
CA LYS A 57 -9.94 -3.18 1.99
C LYS A 57 -10.25 -4.64 2.31
N PHE A 58 -9.36 -5.58 1.97
CA PHE A 58 -9.55 -6.99 2.33
C PHE A 58 -9.54 -7.21 3.85
N VAL A 59 -8.77 -6.42 4.59
CA VAL A 59 -8.78 -6.44 6.06
C VAL A 59 -10.06 -5.78 6.59
N GLU A 60 -10.44 -4.61 6.08
CA GLU A 60 -11.67 -3.92 6.48
C GLU A 60 -12.92 -4.78 6.26
N ASP A 61 -12.98 -5.48 5.11
CA ASP A 61 -14.12 -6.34 4.71
C ASP A 61 -14.05 -7.74 5.33
N GLU A 62 -13.12 -8.00 6.25
CA GLU A 62 -12.92 -9.29 6.94
C GLU A 62 -12.68 -10.49 6.00
N ILE A 63 -12.20 -10.23 4.77
CA ILE A 63 -11.79 -11.29 3.82
C ILE A 63 -10.53 -11.98 4.33
N VAL A 64 -9.66 -11.20 4.99
CA VAL A 64 -8.49 -11.66 5.73
C VAL A 64 -8.47 -11.03 7.12
N ASP A 65 -7.81 -11.69 8.07
CA ASP A 65 -7.76 -11.24 9.46
C ASP A 65 -6.74 -10.11 9.66
N MET A 66 -5.66 -10.12 8.89
CA MET A 66 -4.63 -9.08 8.89
C MET A 66 -3.88 -9.04 7.56
N GLY A 67 -3.09 -7.98 7.34
CA GLY A 67 -2.33 -7.82 6.11
C GLY A 67 -1.06 -7.01 6.30
N ILE A 68 -0.11 -7.22 5.40
CA ILE A 68 1.11 -6.42 5.26
C ILE A 68 0.94 -5.52 4.05
N THR A 69 1.00 -4.21 4.25
CA THR A 69 0.84 -3.24 3.17
C THR A 69 1.56 -1.93 3.52
N GLY A 70 1.57 -0.97 2.61
CA GLY A 70 2.13 0.35 2.85
C GLY A 70 1.14 1.26 3.60
N VAL A 71 1.63 2.11 4.50
CA VAL A 71 0.81 3.10 5.20
C VAL A 71 0.20 4.12 4.23
N ASP A 72 0.89 4.43 3.14
CA ASP A 72 0.40 5.25 2.04
C ASP A 72 -0.84 4.65 1.38
N LEU A 73 -0.87 3.32 1.18
CA LEU A 73 -2.01 2.60 0.61
C LEU A 73 -3.20 2.54 1.59
N ILE A 74 -2.93 2.41 2.90
CA ILE A 74 -3.99 2.51 3.91
C ILE A 74 -4.64 3.90 3.84
N ASN A 75 -3.82 4.95 3.83
CA ASN A 75 -4.30 6.33 3.79
C ASN A 75 -5.01 6.67 2.46
N GLU A 76 -4.51 6.17 1.34
CA GLU A 76 -5.12 6.36 0.02
C GLU A 76 -6.50 5.70 -0.07
N SER A 77 -6.63 4.48 0.45
CA SER A 77 -7.88 3.72 0.42
C SER A 77 -8.91 4.18 1.43
N GLU A 78 -8.51 5.00 2.43
CA GLU A 78 -9.34 5.42 3.57
C GLU A 78 -9.98 4.23 4.31
N ALA A 79 -9.32 3.05 4.26
CA ALA A 79 -9.81 1.86 4.92
C ALA A 79 -9.79 2.01 6.45
N ASN A 80 -10.86 1.58 7.09
CA ASN A 80 -11.01 1.59 8.53
C ASN A 80 -10.28 0.38 9.14
N VAL A 81 -8.96 0.45 9.20
CA VAL A 81 -8.08 -0.60 9.73
C VAL A 81 -7.17 -0.04 10.81
N LYS A 82 -6.68 -0.91 11.68
CA LYS A 82 -5.73 -0.56 12.73
C LYS A 82 -4.33 -0.99 12.34
N GLU A 83 -3.38 -0.06 12.37
CA GLU A 83 -1.96 -0.37 12.32
C GLU A 83 -1.52 -1.03 13.64
N LEU A 84 -0.95 -2.23 13.54
CA LEU A 84 -0.54 -3.02 14.71
C LEU A 84 0.95 -2.85 15.00
N VAL A 85 1.78 -2.81 13.94
CA VAL A 85 3.24 -2.74 14.06
C VAL A 85 3.84 -2.18 12.78
N ASP A 86 4.86 -1.33 12.93
CA ASP A 86 5.74 -0.91 11.83
C ASP A 86 6.81 -1.99 11.60
N LEU A 87 6.83 -2.56 10.40
CA LEU A 87 7.80 -3.60 10.02
C LEU A 87 9.14 -3.03 9.54
N SER A 88 9.28 -1.71 9.47
CA SER A 88 10.52 -0.97 9.18
C SER A 88 11.17 -1.31 7.84
N PHE A 89 10.38 -1.69 6.82
CA PHE A 89 10.86 -1.89 5.45
C PHE A 89 9.90 -1.26 4.41
N GLY A 90 10.37 -1.13 3.17
CA GLY A 90 9.58 -0.60 2.06
C GLY A 90 9.23 0.88 2.20
N GLN A 91 9.99 1.64 2.97
CA GLN A 91 9.77 3.07 3.14
C GLN A 91 9.79 3.78 1.78
N THR A 92 8.83 4.67 1.57
CA THR A 92 8.69 5.46 0.36
C THR A 92 8.32 6.89 0.69
N LYS A 93 8.48 7.76 -0.29
CA LYS A 93 8.13 9.17 -0.20
C LYS A 93 7.36 9.56 -1.44
N LEU A 94 6.15 10.07 -1.27
CA LEU A 94 5.43 10.75 -2.34
C LEU A 94 5.99 12.15 -2.50
N VAL A 95 6.22 12.53 -3.74
CA VAL A 95 6.72 13.87 -4.09
C VAL A 95 5.87 14.46 -5.20
N LEU A 96 5.68 15.77 -5.17
CA LEU A 96 5.18 16.52 -6.30
C LEU A 96 6.36 16.86 -7.21
N ALA A 97 6.26 16.54 -8.48
CA ALA A 97 7.33 16.77 -9.46
C ALA A 97 6.83 17.63 -10.62
N SER A 98 7.68 18.50 -11.09
CA SER A 98 7.50 19.28 -12.31
C SER A 98 8.70 19.05 -13.27
N PRO A 99 8.58 19.35 -14.56
CA PRO A 99 9.74 19.33 -15.46
C PRO A 99 10.86 20.25 -14.95
N GLU A 100 12.11 19.83 -15.13
CA GLU A 100 13.27 20.57 -14.63
C GLU A 100 13.38 21.98 -15.21
N ASP A 101 12.94 22.16 -16.44
CA ASP A 101 12.93 23.44 -17.18
C ASP A 101 11.61 24.22 -17.01
N SER A 102 10.71 23.78 -16.14
CA SER A 102 9.45 24.48 -15.87
C SER A 102 9.65 25.69 -14.95
N THR A 103 8.66 26.59 -14.95
CA THR A 103 8.61 27.72 -14.02
C THR A 103 8.08 27.36 -12.63
N ILE A 104 7.65 26.11 -12.44
CA ILE A 104 7.14 25.60 -11.17
C ILE A 104 8.31 25.10 -10.34
N ASN A 105 8.64 25.81 -9.27
CA ASN A 105 9.76 25.50 -8.38
C ASN A 105 9.29 25.11 -6.97
N SER A 106 8.04 25.43 -6.62
CA SER A 106 7.45 25.13 -5.32
C SER A 106 5.94 24.91 -5.43
N ILE A 107 5.33 24.47 -4.34
CA ILE A 107 3.87 24.33 -4.24
C ILE A 107 3.15 25.68 -4.44
N ASP A 108 3.79 26.78 -4.08
CA ASP A 108 3.22 28.13 -4.20
C ASP A 108 3.11 28.62 -5.66
N ASP A 109 3.82 27.99 -6.57
CA ASP A 109 3.74 28.29 -8.02
C ASP A 109 2.57 27.56 -8.69
N LEU A 110 1.90 26.64 -7.98
CA LEU A 110 0.76 25.93 -8.52
C LEU A 110 -0.50 26.77 -8.50
N THR A 111 -1.30 26.63 -9.55
CA THR A 111 -2.62 27.26 -9.67
C THR A 111 -3.70 26.21 -9.85
N SER A 112 -4.93 26.54 -9.49
CA SER A 112 -6.05 25.59 -9.53
C SER A 112 -6.49 25.17 -10.95
N ASP A 113 -5.99 25.82 -12.00
CA ASP A 113 -6.20 25.45 -13.41
C ASP A 113 -5.19 24.39 -13.90
N MET A 114 -4.14 24.12 -13.14
CA MET A 114 -3.15 23.08 -13.45
C MET A 114 -3.72 21.67 -13.17
N VAL A 115 -3.19 20.68 -13.90
CA VAL A 115 -3.60 19.28 -13.78
C VAL A 115 -2.48 18.50 -13.12
N VAL A 116 -2.83 17.71 -12.10
CA VAL A 116 -1.91 16.82 -11.39
C VAL A 116 -2.23 15.38 -11.72
N ALA A 117 -1.24 14.63 -12.21
CA ALA A 117 -1.37 13.19 -12.47
C ALA A 117 -0.79 12.39 -11.29
N THR A 118 -1.51 11.38 -10.82
CA THR A 118 -1.08 10.59 -9.65
C THR A 118 -1.77 9.23 -9.58
N GLU A 119 -1.11 8.25 -8.99
CA GLU A 119 -1.73 6.98 -8.56
C GLU A 119 -2.36 7.08 -7.16
N PHE A 120 -2.22 8.23 -6.48
CA PHE A 120 -2.70 8.49 -5.12
C PHE A 120 -3.64 9.71 -5.09
N PRO A 121 -4.82 9.63 -5.73
CA PRO A 121 -5.72 10.79 -5.86
C PRO A 121 -6.23 11.31 -4.51
N THR A 122 -6.51 10.43 -3.55
CA THR A 122 -7.01 10.84 -2.22
C THR A 122 -5.96 11.62 -1.45
N LEU A 123 -4.74 11.10 -1.36
CA LEU A 123 -3.63 11.78 -0.67
C LEU A 123 -3.25 13.08 -1.37
N THR A 124 -3.21 13.05 -2.71
CA THR A 124 -2.91 14.25 -3.51
C THR A 124 -3.96 15.33 -3.30
N LYS A 125 -5.24 14.97 -3.32
CA LYS A 125 -6.33 15.92 -3.07
C LYS A 125 -6.22 16.57 -1.70
N LYS A 126 -6.02 15.77 -0.64
CA LYS A 126 -5.84 16.29 0.73
C LYS A 126 -4.66 17.26 0.81
N TYR A 127 -3.52 16.90 0.23
CA TYR A 127 -2.34 17.75 0.21
C TYR A 127 -2.57 19.08 -0.51
N LEU A 128 -3.21 19.06 -1.69
CA LEU A 128 -3.51 20.28 -2.43
C LEU A 128 -4.50 21.18 -1.67
N GLU A 129 -5.56 20.61 -1.08
CA GLU A 129 -6.55 21.33 -0.28
C GLU A 129 -5.92 22.01 0.95
N GLU A 130 -4.96 21.37 1.62
CA GLU A 130 -4.19 21.96 2.72
C GLU A 130 -3.39 23.21 2.29
N HIS A 131 -3.06 23.32 1.00
CA HIS A 131 -2.38 24.47 0.40
C HIS A 131 -3.33 25.42 -0.35
N GLY A 132 -4.64 25.26 -0.17
CA GLY A 132 -5.66 26.11 -0.79
C GLY A 132 -5.86 25.91 -2.28
N LEU A 133 -5.43 24.76 -2.83
CA LEU A 133 -5.50 24.42 -4.24
C LEU A 133 -6.62 23.42 -4.54
N THR A 134 -7.32 23.62 -5.66
CA THR A 134 -8.39 22.76 -6.16
C THR A 134 -8.09 22.25 -7.57
N SER A 135 -6.83 21.93 -7.83
CA SER A 135 -6.37 21.46 -9.14
C SER A 135 -7.06 20.17 -9.58
N LYS A 136 -7.25 20.01 -10.87
CA LYS A 136 -7.79 18.78 -11.44
C LYS A 136 -6.78 17.64 -11.26
N ILE A 137 -7.26 16.52 -10.72
CA ILE A 137 -6.46 15.30 -10.54
C ILE A 137 -6.87 14.27 -11.60
N ILE A 138 -5.89 13.63 -12.22
CA ILE A 138 -6.05 12.49 -13.14
C ILE A 138 -5.24 11.31 -12.64
N THR A 139 -5.74 10.08 -12.87
CA THR A 139 -5.12 8.80 -12.48
C THR A 139 -4.74 7.98 -13.71
#